data_57f3686960ab017f2650f79b9397de7b
#
_entry.id   57f3686960ab017f2650f79b9397de7b
#
_cell.length_a   1.000
_cell.length_b   1.000
_cell.length_c   1.000
_cell.angle_alpha   90.00
_cell.angle_beta   90.00
_cell.angle_gamma   90.00
#
_symmetry.space_group_name_H-M   'P 1'
#
loop_
_entity.id
_entity.type
_entity.pdbx_description
1 polymer ?
#
loop_
_entity_poly.entity_id
_entity_poly.type
_entity_poly.pdbx_seq_one_letter_code
_entity_poly.pdbx_strand_id
1 'polypeptide(L)'
;NAVSPGRDGKIILSLRSVSAVIAISRDNGAVLWRLGHDLVAQQHCPSELENGNVLVFDNGILRPHISMPHSRILEIEPLSQRVVWQYADTPGYAFFTPFMGGAQRLHNGNTLVTEANFGRLFEVTAAGEVVWEYINPYFSAYPDSAARAYLPGENNAIFRAHRYQRRDIPWLGDPLRG
;
A
#
# COMPACT_ATOMS: atom_id res chain seq x y z
N ASN A 1 2.32 -11.53 2.43
CA ASN A 1 3.34 -10.57 2.03
C ASN A 1 3.43 -9.33 2.95
N ALA A 2 2.48 -9.14 3.84
CA ALA A 2 2.56 -8.10 4.87
C ALA A 2 1.88 -8.53 6.16
N VAL A 3 2.45 -8.06 7.28
CA VAL A 3 1.90 -8.17 8.63
C VAL A 3 1.90 -6.76 9.21
N SER A 4 0.79 -6.33 9.77
CA SER A 4 0.66 -5.02 10.40
C SER A 4 -0.02 -5.15 11.77
N PRO A 5 0.40 -4.37 12.77
CA PRO A 5 -0.35 -4.27 14.00
C PRO A 5 -1.71 -3.61 13.72
N GLY A 6 -2.75 -4.15 14.29
CA GLY A 6 -4.06 -3.52 14.38
C GLY A 6 -4.30 -3.04 15.81
N ARG A 7 -5.39 -2.30 16.00
CA ARG A 7 -5.84 -1.85 17.33
C ARG A 7 -6.47 -3.00 18.10
N ASP A 8 -6.61 -2.83 19.41
CA ASP A 8 -7.30 -3.77 20.29
C ASP A 8 -6.76 -5.20 20.19
N GLY A 9 -5.44 -5.34 20.08
CA GLY A 9 -4.79 -6.65 20.00
C GLY A 9 -5.01 -7.41 18.69
N LYS A 10 -5.40 -6.74 17.61
CA LYS A 10 -5.50 -7.36 16.28
C LYS A 10 -4.15 -7.43 15.58
N ILE A 11 -4.00 -8.41 14.71
CA ILE A 11 -2.92 -8.52 13.72
C ILE A 11 -3.56 -8.59 12.34
N ILE A 12 -3.13 -7.72 11.44
CA ILE A 12 -3.65 -7.67 10.07
C ILE A 12 -2.64 -8.35 9.14
N LEU A 13 -3.12 -9.29 8.35
CA LEU A 13 -2.32 -10.09 7.43
C LEU A 13 -2.78 -9.87 5.99
N SER A 14 -1.83 -9.62 5.10
CA SER A 14 -2.06 -9.65 3.66
C SER A 14 -1.62 -11.00 3.08
N LEU A 15 -2.57 -11.73 2.54
CA LEU A 15 -2.38 -13.03 1.90
C LEU A 15 -2.48 -12.83 0.38
N ARG A 16 -1.40 -12.35 -0.23
CA ARG A 16 -1.36 -11.91 -1.63
C ARG A 16 -1.85 -12.98 -2.60
N SER A 17 -1.31 -14.19 -2.51
CA SER A 17 -1.56 -15.26 -3.49
C SER A 17 -3.01 -15.73 -3.54
N VAL A 18 -3.80 -15.47 -2.49
CA VAL A 18 -5.22 -15.79 -2.42
C VAL A 18 -6.09 -14.54 -2.40
N SER A 19 -5.51 -13.36 -2.68
CA SER A 19 -6.24 -12.08 -2.73
C SER A 19 -7.12 -11.87 -1.50
N ALA A 20 -6.53 -11.94 -0.31
CA ALA A 20 -7.25 -11.74 0.93
C ALA A 20 -6.47 -10.90 1.93
N VAL A 21 -7.19 -10.06 2.67
CA VAL A 21 -6.72 -9.40 3.88
C VAL A 21 -7.56 -9.93 5.04
N ILE A 22 -6.91 -10.33 6.12
CA ILE A 22 -7.59 -10.82 7.32
C ILE A 22 -7.10 -10.09 8.55
N ALA A 23 -7.97 -9.90 9.52
CA ALA A 23 -7.56 -9.58 10.88
C ALA A 23 -7.77 -10.80 11.77
N ILE A 24 -6.78 -11.05 12.61
CA ILE A 24 -6.84 -12.10 13.63
C ILE A 24 -6.68 -11.50 15.02
N SER A 25 -7.31 -12.11 16.00
CA SER A 25 -7.06 -11.82 17.40
C SER A 25 -5.66 -12.29 17.79
N ARG A 26 -4.88 -11.44 18.41
CA ARG A 26 -3.56 -11.79 18.95
C ARG A 26 -3.64 -12.83 20.08
N ASP A 27 -4.73 -12.82 20.83
CA ASP A 27 -4.85 -13.64 22.05
C ASP A 27 -5.14 -15.12 21.73
N ASN A 28 -5.93 -15.38 20.68
CA ASN A 28 -6.41 -16.73 20.40
C ASN A 28 -6.35 -17.13 18.92
N GLY A 29 -5.87 -16.24 18.03
CA GLY A 29 -5.75 -16.51 16.59
C GLY A 29 -7.08 -16.53 15.81
N ALA A 30 -8.20 -16.21 16.45
CA ALA A 30 -9.51 -16.20 15.78
C ALA A 30 -9.54 -15.13 14.68
N VAL A 31 -10.12 -15.49 13.52
CA VAL A 31 -10.35 -14.53 12.43
C VAL A 31 -11.50 -13.60 12.83
N LEU A 32 -11.20 -12.31 12.90
CA LEU A 32 -12.15 -11.27 13.26
C LEU A 32 -12.94 -10.75 12.06
N TRP A 33 -12.26 -10.58 10.92
CA TRP A 33 -12.88 -10.22 9.64
C TRP A 33 -11.95 -10.62 8.48
N ARG A 34 -12.53 -10.66 7.29
CA ARG A 34 -11.82 -10.97 6.04
C ARG A 34 -12.33 -10.10 4.90
N LEU A 35 -11.41 -9.53 4.12
CA LEU A 35 -11.65 -8.93 2.80
C LEU A 35 -11.17 -9.92 1.74
N GLY A 36 -11.98 -10.22 0.74
CA GLY A 36 -11.70 -11.24 -0.26
C GLY A 36 -11.39 -10.66 -1.65
N HIS A 37 -11.28 -11.57 -2.62
CA HIS A 37 -10.95 -11.27 -4.02
C HIS A 37 -12.00 -10.38 -4.73
N ASP A 38 -13.19 -10.27 -4.18
CA ASP A 38 -14.22 -9.36 -4.70
C ASP A 38 -13.84 -7.88 -4.48
N LEU A 39 -13.01 -7.61 -3.48
CA LEU A 39 -12.57 -6.25 -3.12
C LEU A 39 -11.13 -5.97 -3.53
N VAL A 40 -10.23 -6.94 -3.35
CA VAL A 40 -8.78 -6.77 -3.54
C VAL A 40 -8.21 -7.86 -4.43
N ALA A 41 -7.18 -7.52 -5.20
CA ALA A 41 -6.52 -8.45 -6.11
C ALA A 41 -4.99 -8.37 -5.96
N GLN A 42 -4.41 -9.39 -5.33
CA GLN A 42 -2.97 -9.54 -5.05
C GLN A 42 -2.35 -8.34 -4.31
N GLN A 43 -3.08 -7.80 -3.38
CA GLN A 43 -2.85 -6.57 -2.63
C GLN A 43 -1.57 -6.62 -1.76
N HIS A 44 -1.13 -5.42 -1.35
CA HIS A 44 0.01 -5.21 -0.45
C HIS A 44 -0.34 -4.24 0.70
N CYS A 45 0.44 -4.32 1.76
CA CYS A 45 0.55 -3.32 2.82
C CYS A 45 -0.77 -2.81 3.41
N PRO A 46 -1.69 -3.67 3.88
CA PRO A 46 -2.86 -3.21 4.61
C PRO A 46 -2.45 -2.58 5.94
N SER A 47 -3.10 -1.49 6.32
CA SER A 47 -2.95 -0.84 7.62
C SER A 47 -4.29 -0.38 8.17
N GLU A 48 -4.50 -0.50 9.48
CA GLU A 48 -5.71 0.02 10.12
C GLU A 48 -5.54 1.51 10.40
N LEU A 49 -6.53 2.29 9.99
CA LEU A 49 -6.60 3.72 10.22
C LEU A 49 -7.21 4.04 11.60
N GLU A 50 -7.13 5.31 12.01
CA GLU A 50 -7.67 5.75 13.29
C GLU A 50 -9.18 5.53 13.45
N ASN A 51 -9.91 5.58 12.36
CA ASN A 51 -11.36 5.34 12.31
C ASN A 51 -11.73 3.85 12.25
N GLY A 52 -10.77 2.93 12.30
CA GLY A 52 -10.98 1.48 12.22
C GLY A 52 -11.10 0.93 10.79
N ASN A 53 -11.09 1.78 9.78
CA ASN A 53 -11.04 1.35 8.39
C ASN A 53 -9.66 0.79 8.03
N VAL A 54 -9.59 0.04 6.94
CA VAL A 54 -8.34 -0.53 6.43
C VAL A 54 -7.94 0.17 5.15
N LEU A 55 -6.75 0.77 5.15
CA LEU A 55 -6.11 1.29 3.95
C LEU A 55 -5.27 0.16 3.33
N VAL A 56 -5.42 -0.07 2.03
CA VAL A 56 -4.72 -1.16 1.33
C VAL A 56 -4.30 -0.73 -0.07
N PHE A 57 -3.11 -1.17 -0.49
CA PHE A 57 -2.64 -1.07 -1.86
C PHE A 57 -3.16 -2.28 -2.65
N ASP A 58 -4.16 -2.07 -3.50
CA ASP A 58 -4.73 -3.10 -4.37
C ASP A 58 -4.00 -3.11 -5.71
N ASN A 59 -3.09 -4.06 -5.90
CA ASN A 59 -2.27 -4.14 -7.12
C ASN A 59 -3.08 -4.41 -8.38
N GLY A 60 -4.20 -5.12 -8.27
CA GLY A 60 -5.14 -5.28 -9.37
C GLY A 60 -4.78 -6.36 -10.39
N ILE A 61 -3.70 -7.12 -10.15
CA ILE A 61 -3.36 -8.28 -10.99
C ILE A 61 -4.41 -9.37 -10.78
N LEU A 62 -4.87 -9.98 -11.87
CA LEU A 62 -5.91 -11.01 -11.87
C LEU A 62 -7.26 -10.55 -11.27
N ARG A 63 -7.53 -9.24 -11.24
CA ARG A 63 -8.85 -8.75 -10.84
C ARG A 63 -9.90 -9.19 -11.86
N PRO A 64 -11.00 -9.83 -11.43
CA PRO A 64 -12.04 -10.29 -12.34
C PRO A 64 -12.68 -9.14 -13.13
N HIS A 65 -13.16 -9.45 -14.32
CA HIS A 65 -13.97 -8.55 -15.16
C HIS A 65 -13.30 -7.22 -15.56
N ILE A 66 -11.96 -7.17 -15.57
CA ILE A 66 -11.20 -5.98 -16.00
C ILE A 66 -10.36 -6.35 -17.22
N SER A 67 -10.54 -5.58 -18.30
CA SER A 67 -9.79 -5.78 -19.56
C SER A 67 -8.34 -5.32 -19.47
N MET A 68 -8.06 -4.32 -18.63
CA MET A 68 -6.72 -3.74 -18.47
C MET A 68 -6.37 -3.61 -16.98
N PRO A 69 -5.34 -4.35 -16.51
CA PRO A 69 -4.93 -4.29 -15.11
C PRO A 69 -4.52 -2.87 -14.71
N HIS A 70 -4.88 -2.48 -13.49
CA HIS A 70 -4.48 -1.23 -12.87
C HIS A 70 -4.53 -1.36 -11.35
N SER A 71 -3.71 -0.57 -10.68
CA SER A 71 -3.69 -0.50 -9.22
C SER A 71 -4.69 0.52 -8.67
N ARG A 72 -5.04 0.34 -7.41
CA ARG A 72 -5.89 1.27 -6.65
C ARG A 72 -5.38 1.37 -5.22
N ILE A 73 -5.63 2.49 -4.58
CA ILE A 73 -5.56 2.59 -3.13
C ILE A 73 -6.99 2.58 -2.62
N LEU A 74 -7.28 1.69 -1.68
CA LEU A 74 -8.62 1.54 -1.13
C LEU A 74 -8.61 1.81 0.37
N GLU A 75 -9.59 2.59 0.84
CA GLU A 75 -10.00 2.61 2.24
C GLU A 75 -11.30 1.84 2.37
N ILE A 76 -11.32 0.80 3.18
CA ILE A 76 -12.43 -0.15 3.30
C ILE A 76 -12.86 -0.21 4.75
N GLU A 77 -14.17 -0.10 5.00
CA GLU A 77 -14.79 -0.42 6.27
C GLU A 77 -14.93 -1.96 6.35
N PRO A 78 -14.14 -2.64 7.24
CA PRO A 78 -13.93 -4.07 7.11
C PRO A 78 -15.14 -4.94 7.45
N LEU A 79 -16.05 -4.49 8.31
CA LEU A 79 -17.21 -5.27 8.72
C LEU A 79 -18.32 -5.25 7.68
N SER A 80 -18.62 -4.09 7.07
CA SER A 80 -19.60 -3.97 5.98
C SER A 80 -18.98 -4.27 4.62
N GLN A 81 -17.65 -4.37 4.54
CA GLN A 81 -16.89 -4.56 3.30
C GLN A 81 -17.10 -3.43 2.28
N ARG A 82 -17.46 -2.26 2.74
CA ARG A 82 -17.73 -1.09 1.90
C ARG A 82 -16.44 -0.31 1.63
N VAL A 83 -16.14 -0.07 0.36
CA VAL A 83 -15.11 0.90 -0.04
C VAL A 83 -15.64 2.31 0.25
N VAL A 84 -14.99 3.02 1.17
CA VAL A 84 -15.39 4.37 1.60
C VAL A 84 -14.59 5.46 0.91
N TRP A 85 -13.40 5.14 0.41
CA TRP A 85 -12.56 6.02 -0.40
C TRP A 85 -11.70 5.17 -1.32
N GLN A 86 -11.40 5.70 -2.50
CA GLN A 86 -10.42 5.10 -3.40
C GLN A 86 -9.66 6.16 -4.18
N TYR A 87 -8.43 5.80 -4.55
CA TYR A 87 -7.64 6.48 -5.56
C TYR A 87 -7.32 5.51 -6.70
N ALA A 88 -7.48 5.97 -7.92
CA ALA A 88 -6.98 5.36 -9.15
C ALA A 88 -6.74 6.48 -10.16
N ASP A 89 -5.80 6.29 -11.08
CA ASP A 89 -5.58 7.26 -12.14
C ASP A 89 -6.64 7.19 -13.25
N THR A 90 -6.68 8.25 -14.05
CA THR A 90 -7.48 8.33 -15.27
C THR A 90 -6.56 8.66 -16.44
N PRO A 91 -6.36 7.74 -17.41
CA PRO A 91 -6.90 6.37 -17.46
C PRO A 91 -6.29 5.44 -16.41
N GLY A 92 -7.05 4.41 -15.96
CA GLY A 92 -6.65 3.55 -14.83
C GLY A 92 -5.27 2.91 -15.01
N TYR A 93 -4.90 2.51 -16.22
CA TYR A 93 -3.58 1.89 -16.49
C TYR A 93 -2.40 2.84 -16.30
N ALA A 94 -2.61 4.13 -16.13
CA ALA A 94 -1.54 5.10 -15.81
C ALA A 94 -1.00 4.92 -14.38
N PHE A 95 -1.69 4.17 -13.54
CA PHE A 95 -1.25 3.76 -12.22
C PHE A 95 -1.30 2.24 -12.09
N PHE A 96 -0.17 1.58 -12.30
CA PHE A 96 -0.11 0.13 -12.21
C PHE A 96 1.24 -0.38 -11.74
N THR A 97 1.25 -1.06 -10.60
CA THR A 97 2.38 -1.85 -10.13
C THR A 97 1.90 -3.27 -9.76
N PRO A 98 2.34 -4.31 -10.50
CA PRO A 98 1.80 -5.67 -10.35
C PRO A 98 2.19 -6.36 -9.04
N PHE A 99 3.24 -5.89 -8.37
CA PHE A 99 3.73 -6.41 -7.09
C PHE A 99 4.44 -5.31 -6.30
N MET A 100 4.66 -5.51 -5.01
CA MET A 100 5.16 -4.50 -4.09
C MET A 100 4.16 -3.32 -3.94
N GLY A 101 4.63 -2.19 -3.44
CA GLY A 101 3.81 -1.00 -3.26
C GLY A 101 3.23 -0.87 -1.86
N GLY A 102 2.74 0.30 -1.58
CA GLY A 102 2.15 0.62 -0.29
C GLY A 102 1.44 1.96 -0.27
N ALA A 103 0.62 2.15 0.73
CA ALA A 103 -0.04 3.42 1.00
C ALA A 103 0.04 3.74 2.49
N GLN A 104 0.19 5.01 2.81
CA GLN A 104 0.18 5.53 4.17
C GLN A 104 -0.72 6.74 4.25
N ARG A 105 -1.73 6.70 5.12
CA ARG A 105 -2.50 7.90 5.45
C ARG A 105 -1.64 8.83 6.31
N LEU A 106 -1.50 10.06 5.87
CA LEU A 106 -0.72 11.09 6.56
C LEU A 106 -1.58 11.87 7.56
N HIS A 107 -0.94 12.55 8.50
CA HIS A 107 -1.64 13.35 9.50
C HIS A 107 -2.42 14.56 8.93
N ASN A 108 -2.04 15.02 7.73
CA ASN A 108 -2.76 16.08 7.01
C ASN A 108 -4.00 15.58 6.24
N GLY A 109 -4.30 14.28 6.34
CA GLY A 109 -5.40 13.63 5.63
C GLY A 109 -5.06 13.15 4.22
N ASN A 110 -3.92 13.54 3.66
CA ASN A 110 -3.46 13.04 2.37
C ASN A 110 -2.97 11.60 2.48
N THR A 111 -2.76 10.96 1.35
CA THR A 111 -2.22 9.59 1.28
C THR A 111 -0.92 9.59 0.50
N LEU A 112 0.18 9.16 1.15
CA LEU A 112 1.43 8.84 0.47
C LEU A 112 1.28 7.47 -0.20
N VAL A 113 1.63 7.40 -1.48
CA VAL A 113 1.55 6.19 -2.30
C VAL A 113 2.94 5.83 -2.81
N THR A 114 3.28 4.55 -2.75
CA THR A 114 4.48 3.99 -3.37
C THR A 114 4.07 3.18 -4.60
N GLU A 115 4.29 3.73 -5.78
CA GLU A 115 4.18 3.00 -7.05
C GLU A 115 5.50 2.30 -7.32
N ALA A 116 5.62 1.10 -6.77
CA ALA A 116 6.88 0.44 -6.49
C ALA A 116 7.73 0.15 -7.74
N ASN A 117 7.14 -0.40 -8.80
CA ASN A 117 7.86 -0.85 -9.98
C ASN A 117 8.50 0.27 -10.79
N PHE A 118 7.96 1.49 -10.67
CA PHE A 118 8.47 2.67 -11.37
C PHE A 118 9.25 3.62 -10.44
N GLY A 119 9.54 3.18 -9.21
CA GLY A 119 10.27 3.99 -8.24
C GLY A 119 9.58 5.34 -7.94
N ARG A 120 8.28 5.43 -8.13
CA ARG A 120 7.50 6.65 -7.96
C ARG A 120 6.87 6.68 -6.57
N LEU A 121 7.11 7.77 -5.85
CA LEU A 121 6.38 8.12 -4.62
C LEU A 121 5.56 9.35 -4.90
N PHE A 122 4.31 9.36 -4.50
CA PHE A 122 3.47 10.52 -4.67
C PHE A 122 2.46 10.68 -3.53
N GLU A 123 1.97 11.89 -3.32
CA GLU A 123 1.00 12.22 -2.30
C GLU A 123 -0.28 12.69 -2.97
N VAL A 124 -1.40 12.10 -2.58
CA VAL A 124 -2.73 12.47 -3.08
C VAL A 124 -3.60 13.03 -1.98
N THR A 125 -4.40 14.04 -2.30
CA THR A 125 -5.43 14.57 -1.41
C THR A 125 -6.62 13.61 -1.28
N ALA A 126 -7.53 13.89 -0.37
CA ALA A 126 -8.79 13.15 -0.27
C ALA A 126 -9.65 13.25 -1.55
N ALA A 127 -9.49 14.33 -2.33
CA ALA A 127 -10.15 14.53 -3.62
C ALA A 127 -9.46 13.78 -4.78
N GLY A 128 -8.30 13.13 -4.53
CA GLY A 128 -7.55 12.40 -5.56
C GLY A 128 -6.56 13.25 -6.36
N GLU A 129 -6.27 14.48 -5.93
CA GLU A 129 -5.31 15.35 -6.59
C GLU A 129 -3.89 15.01 -6.16
N VAL A 130 -2.94 14.82 -7.08
CA VAL A 130 -1.52 14.64 -6.81
C VAL A 130 -0.92 15.98 -6.44
N VAL A 131 -0.40 16.10 -5.22
CA VAL A 131 0.15 17.36 -4.67
C VAL A 131 1.65 17.31 -4.43
N TRP A 132 2.25 16.14 -4.50
CA TRP A 132 3.70 15.92 -4.38
C TRP A 132 4.10 14.65 -5.10
N GLU A 133 5.29 14.66 -5.70
CA GLU A 133 5.84 13.51 -6.42
C GLU A 133 7.36 13.46 -6.30
N TYR A 134 7.89 12.24 -6.24
CA TYR A 134 9.31 11.92 -6.30
C TYR A 134 9.52 10.69 -7.17
N ILE A 135 10.48 10.77 -8.08
CA ILE A 135 10.93 9.62 -8.88
C ILE A 135 12.34 9.24 -8.42
N ASN A 136 12.53 7.97 -8.07
CA ASN A 136 13.85 7.45 -7.72
C ASN A 136 14.79 7.51 -8.92
N PRO A 137 15.88 8.29 -8.84
CA PRO A 137 16.82 8.42 -9.95
C PRO A 137 17.85 7.29 -10.04
N TYR A 138 17.86 6.37 -9.07
CA TYR A 138 18.87 5.31 -9.00
C TYR A 138 18.34 4.01 -9.59
N PHE A 139 19.05 3.51 -10.59
CA PHE A 139 18.71 2.27 -11.27
C PHE A 139 19.69 1.17 -10.91
N SER A 140 19.20 -0.06 -10.77
CA SER A 140 20.01 -1.26 -10.55
C SER A 140 19.31 -2.52 -11.04
N ALA A 141 20.07 -3.56 -11.37
CA ALA A 141 19.50 -4.86 -11.63
C ALA A 141 19.01 -5.54 -10.34
N TYR A 142 18.00 -6.39 -10.45
CA TYR A 142 17.60 -7.21 -9.32
C TYR A 142 18.76 -8.07 -8.83
N PRO A 143 19.02 -8.14 -7.51
CA PRO A 143 20.14 -8.90 -6.95
C PRO A 143 19.99 -10.42 -7.18
N ASP A 144 18.76 -10.93 -7.15
CA ASP A 144 18.44 -12.34 -7.35
C ASP A 144 18.47 -12.72 -8.83
N SER A 145 19.20 -13.80 -9.15
CA SER A 145 19.32 -14.30 -10.53
C SER A 145 18.00 -14.82 -11.10
N ALA A 146 17.14 -15.43 -10.26
CA ALA A 146 15.82 -15.89 -10.68
C ALA A 146 14.91 -14.70 -10.99
N ALA A 147 14.95 -13.64 -10.18
CA ALA A 147 14.21 -12.40 -10.45
C ALA A 147 14.67 -11.75 -11.76
N ARG A 148 16.00 -11.71 -12.04
CA ARG A 148 16.54 -11.18 -13.30
C ARG A 148 16.09 -11.95 -14.54
N ALA A 149 15.80 -13.24 -14.43
CA ALA A 149 15.28 -14.03 -15.54
C ALA A 149 13.87 -13.57 -16.00
N TYR A 150 13.06 -13.07 -15.07
CA TYR A 150 11.72 -12.57 -15.34
C TYR A 150 11.65 -11.05 -15.52
N LEU A 151 12.59 -10.34 -14.92
CA LEU A 151 12.66 -8.88 -14.88
C LEU A 151 14.08 -8.46 -15.31
N PRO A 152 14.42 -8.63 -16.59
CA PRO A 152 15.76 -8.32 -17.10
C PRO A 152 16.01 -6.80 -17.14
N GLY A 153 17.30 -6.43 -17.07
CA GLY A 153 17.72 -5.04 -17.13
C GLY A 153 17.78 -4.37 -15.76
N GLU A 154 17.89 -3.07 -15.78
CA GLU A 154 17.92 -2.23 -14.59
C GLU A 154 16.54 -1.58 -14.34
N ASN A 155 16.23 -1.36 -13.10
CA ASN A 155 15.00 -0.70 -12.68
C ASN A 155 15.29 0.21 -11.47
N ASN A 156 14.38 1.15 -11.22
CA ASN A 156 14.45 2.08 -10.10
C ASN A 156 13.43 1.75 -9.00
N ALA A 157 12.98 0.50 -8.93
CA ALA A 157 11.91 0.08 -8.03
C ALA A 157 12.20 0.41 -6.56
N ILE A 158 11.16 0.84 -5.86
CA ILE A 158 11.13 1.04 -4.40
C ILE A 158 10.09 0.10 -3.83
N PHE A 159 10.48 -0.80 -2.92
CA PHE A 159 9.55 -1.79 -2.37
C PHE A 159 8.38 -1.12 -1.64
N ARG A 160 8.69 -0.17 -0.73
CA ARG A 160 7.74 0.58 0.08
C ARG A 160 8.43 1.81 0.68
N ALA A 161 7.68 2.88 0.89
CA ALA A 161 8.13 4.07 1.59
C ALA A 161 7.19 4.44 2.74
N HIS A 162 7.74 5.08 3.75
CA HIS A 162 7.00 5.69 4.85
C HIS A 162 7.50 7.10 5.08
N ARG A 163 6.58 8.01 5.39
CA ARG A 163 6.89 9.37 5.84
C ARG A 163 6.69 9.46 7.35
N TYR A 164 7.73 9.92 8.03
CA TYR A 164 7.70 10.23 9.46
C TYR A 164 7.73 11.73 9.67
N GLN A 165 6.96 12.22 10.60
CA GLN A 165 7.13 13.58 11.08
C GLN A 165 8.33 13.62 12.02
N ARG A 166 9.00 14.80 12.11
CA ARG A 166 10.16 14.96 13.00
C ARG A 166 9.86 14.58 14.45
N ARG A 167 8.66 14.93 14.93
CA ARG A 167 8.19 14.55 16.28
C ARG A 167 8.07 13.03 16.50
N ASP A 168 7.94 12.26 15.43
CA ASP A 168 7.85 10.79 15.49
C ASP A 168 9.24 10.15 15.64
N ILE A 169 10.32 10.98 15.59
CA ILE A 169 11.71 10.55 15.65
C ILE A 169 12.42 11.34 16.77
N PRO A 170 12.23 10.96 18.05
CA PRO A 170 12.68 11.75 19.20
C PRO A 170 14.19 12.05 19.22
N TRP A 171 15.01 11.15 18.65
CA TRP A 171 16.48 11.30 18.63
C TRP A 171 17.01 12.24 17.54
N LEU A 172 16.17 12.75 16.63
CA LEU A 172 16.61 13.72 15.61
C LEU A 172 16.85 15.14 16.18
N GLY A 173 16.61 15.35 17.45
CA GLY A 173 16.83 16.64 18.12
C GLY A 173 16.00 17.79 17.54
N ASP A 174 16.05 18.95 18.21
CA ASP A 174 15.43 20.17 17.70
C ASP A 174 16.40 20.86 16.73
N PRO A 175 16.03 21.13 15.45
CA PRO A 175 16.89 21.81 14.50
C PRO A 175 17.24 23.26 14.91
N LEU A 176 16.48 23.82 15.85
CA LEU A 176 16.72 25.18 16.35
C LEU A 176 17.65 25.22 17.57
N ARG A 177 18.22 24.08 17.99
CA ARG A 177 19.17 23.97 19.12
C ARG A 177 20.57 23.53 18.70
N GLY A 178 20.92 23.72 17.42
CA GLY A 178 22.26 23.50 16.89
C GLY A 178 22.98 24.82 16.65
#